data_538ff99fa4ba644fefcd7f05ccd65f66
#
_entry.id   538ff99fa4ba644fefcd7f05ccd65f66
#
_cell.length_a   1.000
_cell.length_b   1.000
_cell.length_c   1.000
_cell.angle_alpha   90.00
_cell.angle_beta   90.00
_cell.angle_gamma   90.00
#
_symmetry.space_group_name_H-M   'P 1'
#
loop_
_entity.id
_entity.type
_entity.pdbx_description
1 polymer ?
#
loop_
_entity_poly.entity_id
_entity_poly.type
_entity_poly.pdbx_seq_one_letter_code
_entity_poly.pdbx_strand_id
1 'polypeptide(L)'
;MTIKFNVPGSKRKELVKTIAAWLGEDIKYCGAPTFAYEIDYFTVDREGNLIFDDRADSEVTERLLEHLYDEGFESDISAVAEKPDAAPSIDSIEDIDSVTLSFPDTGFDEAAFERLKAICGAKASLIAKAFDAFSTEVNWNKEEHTIQFPWFKLDLSTKEDEKIACVLFLNKLMEFAKTAKRVTAKEKYTDNEKYAFRCFLLRLGFIGDEFKGARKILLSRLSGSSAFKSGKAKEYRVELDGDNFRIFTAKDSTEADRIGMEIAEELVSEFCEVSEVTE
;
A
#
# COMPACT_ATOMS: atom_id res chain seq x y z
N MET A 1 2.59 9.03 -1.77
CA MET A 1 1.83 8.68 -0.55
C MET A 1 2.13 9.70 0.53
N THR A 2 1.22 9.95 1.47
CA THR A 2 1.47 10.89 2.58
C THR A 2 1.08 10.22 3.89
N ILE A 3 1.99 10.20 4.85
CA ILE A 3 1.76 9.72 6.22
C ILE A 3 1.86 10.93 7.14
N LYS A 4 0.84 11.12 7.97
CA LYS A 4 0.71 12.28 8.83
C LYS A 4 1.29 11.97 10.19
N PHE A 5 2.43 12.57 10.51
CA PHE A 5 2.96 12.59 11.86
C PHE A 5 2.53 13.85 12.62
N ASN A 6 2.13 14.92 11.90
CA ASN A 6 1.68 16.19 12.47
C ASN A 6 2.64 16.75 13.55
N VAL A 7 3.93 16.71 13.30
CA VAL A 7 5.00 17.13 14.22
C VAL A 7 5.66 18.44 13.76
N PRO A 8 5.03 19.60 13.99
CA PRO A 8 5.60 20.89 13.59
C PRO A 8 6.77 21.33 14.49
N GLY A 9 7.51 22.34 14.03
CA GLY A 9 8.54 22.99 14.86
C GLY A 9 9.82 22.17 15.06
N SER A 10 10.26 22.03 16.31
CA SER A 10 11.49 21.30 16.66
C SER A 10 11.40 19.81 16.40
N LYS A 11 10.27 19.20 16.71
CA LYS A 11 10.01 17.78 16.46
C LYS A 11 10.09 17.41 14.96
N ARG A 12 9.70 18.32 14.07
CA ARG A 12 9.87 18.15 12.64
C ARG A 12 11.35 17.99 12.26
N LYS A 13 12.23 18.79 12.87
CA LYS A 13 13.68 18.68 12.61
C LYS A 13 14.26 17.38 13.16
N GLU A 14 13.72 16.89 14.25
CA GLU A 14 14.08 15.59 14.81
C GLU A 14 13.64 14.48 13.85
N LEU A 15 12.39 14.49 13.39
CA LEU A 15 11.88 13.55 12.39
C LEU A 15 12.78 13.51 11.14
N VAL A 16 13.11 14.67 10.58
CA VAL A 16 14.00 14.80 9.41
C VAL A 16 15.39 14.19 9.66
N LYS A 17 15.96 14.44 10.83
CA LYS A 17 17.27 13.88 11.20
C LYS A 17 17.22 12.37 11.41
N THR A 18 16.18 11.87 12.03
CA THR A 18 15.98 10.43 12.25
C THR A 18 15.85 9.70 10.90
N ILE A 19 15.05 10.24 9.97
CA ILE A 19 14.92 9.71 8.62
C ILE A 19 16.26 9.69 7.89
N ALA A 20 16.98 10.81 7.88
CA ALA A 20 18.25 10.94 7.19
C ALA A 20 19.32 10.01 7.78
N ALA A 21 19.40 9.91 9.10
CA ALA A 21 20.34 9.03 9.80
C ALA A 21 20.07 7.54 9.49
N TRP A 22 18.79 7.18 9.43
CA TRP A 22 18.40 5.80 9.14
C TRP A 22 18.65 5.41 7.68
N LEU A 23 18.37 6.32 6.73
CA LEU A 23 18.62 6.11 5.30
C LEU A 23 20.11 6.23 4.95
N GLY A 24 20.90 6.95 5.75
CA GLY A 24 22.28 7.31 5.43
C GLY A 24 22.40 8.38 4.35
N GLU A 25 21.36 9.22 4.17
CA GLU A 25 21.23 10.20 3.10
C GLU A 25 21.27 11.63 3.61
N ASP A 26 21.68 12.55 2.74
CA ASP A 26 21.77 13.97 3.05
C ASP A 26 20.40 14.67 3.09
N ILE A 27 20.29 15.64 4.01
CA ILE A 27 19.08 16.46 4.15
C ILE A 27 19.18 17.66 3.22
N LYS A 28 18.25 17.81 2.28
CA LYS A 28 18.11 18.98 1.43
C LYS A 28 16.90 19.82 1.85
N TYR A 29 17.17 21.07 2.30
CA TYR A 29 16.09 22.01 2.60
C TYR A 29 15.68 22.78 1.34
N CYS A 30 14.40 22.72 0.99
CA CYS A 30 13.87 23.30 -0.26
C CYS A 30 13.54 24.79 -0.18
N GLY A 31 13.54 25.42 1.02
CA GLY A 31 13.23 26.85 1.16
C GLY A 31 11.80 27.22 0.75
N ALA A 32 11.57 28.51 0.52
CA ALA A 32 10.28 28.99 0.05
C ALA A 32 10.04 28.58 -1.41
N PRO A 33 8.78 28.25 -1.82
CA PRO A 33 7.54 28.37 -1.06
C PRO A 33 7.18 27.14 -0.22
N THR A 34 7.79 25.97 -0.44
CA THR A 34 7.38 24.70 0.16
C THR A 34 7.84 24.52 1.61
N PHE A 35 9.02 25.09 1.94
CA PHE A 35 9.70 24.89 3.23
C PHE A 35 9.85 23.41 3.61
N ALA A 36 9.88 22.51 2.64
CA ALA A 36 10.01 21.08 2.82
C ALA A 36 11.47 20.67 3.01
N TYR A 37 11.70 19.48 3.56
CA TYR A 37 12.98 18.79 3.55
C TYR A 37 12.86 17.58 2.64
N GLU A 38 13.80 17.44 1.70
CA GLU A 38 13.95 16.26 0.85
C GLU A 38 15.11 15.40 1.36
N ILE A 39 14.88 14.09 1.42
CA ILE A 39 15.85 13.07 1.83
C ILE A 39 15.62 11.88 0.91
N ASP A 40 16.44 11.72 -0.12
CA ASP A 40 16.27 10.74 -1.18
C ASP A 40 14.84 10.82 -1.79
N TYR A 41 14.07 9.74 -1.75
CA TYR A 41 12.69 9.69 -2.25
C TYR A 41 11.63 10.17 -1.25
N PHE A 42 12.06 10.62 -0.08
CA PHE A 42 11.18 11.08 0.99
C PHE A 42 11.19 12.60 1.12
N THR A 43 10.04 13.16 1.39
CA THR A 43 9.86 14.60 1.64
C THR A 43 9.11 14.80 2.95
N VAL A 44 9.63 15.66 3.82
CA VAL A 44 8.92 16.09 5.03
C VAL A 44 8.38 17.50 4.80
N ASP A 45 7.06 17.64 4.77
CA ASP A 45 6.40 18.93 4.53
C ASP A 45 6.49 19.88 5.73
N ARG A 46 5.89 21.07 5.59
CA ARG A 46 5.91 22.10 6.63
C ARG A 46 5.18 21.69 7.92
N GLU A 47 4.17 20.86 7.80
CA GLU A 47 3.34 20.32 8.88
C GLU A 47 4.00 19.13 9.58
N GLY A 48 5.12 18.61 9.06
CA GLY A 48 5.81 17.45 9.57
C GLY A 48 5.20 16.13 9.10
N ASN A 49 4.58 16.12 7.94
CA ASN A 49 4.09 14.89 7.32
C ASN A 49 5.16 14.31 6.40
N LEU A 50 5.27 13.00 6.38
CA LEU A 50 6.16 12.27 5.48
C LEU A 50 5.45 11.99 4.16
N ILE A 51 6.02 12.49 3.07
CA ILE A 51 5.54 12.31 1.70
C ILE A 51 6.59 11.51 0.94
N PHE A 52 6.18 10.50 0.22
CA PHE A 52 7.02 9.76 -0.69
C PHE A 52 6.25 9.36 -1.94
N ASP A 53 6.97 9.24 -3.04
CA ASP A 53 6.40 8.88 -4.32
C ASP A 53 6.52 7.36 -4.58
N ASP A 54 6.09 6.98 -5.77
CA ASP A 54 6.04 5.60 -6.21
C ASP A 54 7.45 5.00 -6.51
N ARG A 55 8.52 5.81 -6.40
CA ARG A 55 9.91 5.37 -6.58
C ARG A 55 10.53 4.86 -5.28
N ALA A 56 9.98 5.27 -4.13
CA ALA A 56 10.43 4.75 -2.85
C ALA A 56 10.13 3.25 -2.75
N ASP A 57 11.15 2.48 -2.39
CA ASP A 57 11.01 1.05 -2.13
C ASP A 57 10.05 0.82 -0.95
N SER A 58 9.08 -0.06 -1.14
CA SER A 58 8.05 -0.29 -0.12
C SER A 58 8.58 -1.04 1.11
N GLU A 59 9.65 -1.85 1.00
CA GLU A 59 10.28 -2.49 2.16
C GLU A 59 11.10 -1.49 2.95
N VAL A 60 11.84 -0.61 2.26
CA VAL A 60 12.56 0.50 2.89
C VAL A 60 11.58 1.43 3.60
N THR A 61 10.48 1.77 2.93
CA THR A 61 9.42 2.61 3.51
C THR A 61 8.81 1.99 4.76
N GLU A 62 8.50 0.69 4.74
CA GLU A 62 7.94 -0.01 5.89
C GLU A 62 8.91 -0.02 7.08
N ARG A 63 10.17 -0.41 6.85
CA ARG A 63 11.20 -0.42 7.89
C ARG A 63 11.49 0.97 8.44
N LEU A 64 11.46 1.99 7.59
CA LEU A 64 11.58 3.37 8.03
C LEU A 64 10.42 3.77 8.95
N LEU A 65 9.19 3.40 8.59
CA LEU A 65 8.01 3.70 9.42
C LEU A 65 8.05 2.94 10.76
N GLU A 66 8.50 1.69 10.77
CA GLU A 66 8.73 0.92 12.00
C GLU A 66 9.77 1.62 12.88
N HIS A 67 10.91 2.02 12.31
CA HIS A 67 11.94 2.74 13.04
C HIS A 67 11.44 4.07 13.61
N LEU A 68 10.67 4.85 12.84
CA LEU A 68 10.09 6.10 13.32
C LEU A 68 9.11 5.88 14.47
N TYR A 69 8.34 4.80 14.43
CA TYR A 69 7.45 4.43 15.52
C TYR A 69 8.23 4.06 16.79
N ASP A 70 9.31 3.28 16.67
CA ASP A 70 10.19 2.91 17.79
C ASP A 70 10.88 4.14 18.41
N GLU A 71 11.20 5.15 17.59
CA GLU A 71 11.74 6.45 18.03
C GLU A 71 10.66 7.40 18.63
N GLY A 72 9.40 6.94 18.73
CA GLY A 72 8.31 7.67 19.36
C GLY A 72 7.61 8.69 18.46
N PHE A 73 7.74 8.57 17.13
CA PHE A 73 6.95 9.35 16.18
C PHE A 73 5.63 8.62 15.88
N GLU A 74 4.57 9.04 16.56
CA GLU A 74 3.23 8.51 16.30
C GLU A 74 2.62 9.17 15.06
N SER A 75 2.16 8.36 14.11
CA SER A 75 1.33 8.85 13.01
C SER A 75 -0.13 8.92 13.46
N ASP A 76 -0.93 9.82 12.87
CA ASP A 76 -2.39 9.91 13.11
C ASP A 76 -3.13 8.57 12.90
N ILE A 77 -2.46 7.58 12.35
CA ILE A 77 -2.96 6.24 12.06
C ILE A 77 -2.69 5.28 13.24
N SER A 78 -1.68 5.58 14.09
CA SER A 78 -1.25 4.70 15.18
C SER A 78 -2.07 4.84 16.47
N ALA A 79 -2.96 5.84 16.55
CA ALA A 79 -3.68 6.16 17.80
C ALA A 79 -4.78 5.15 18.18
N VAL A 80 -4.93 4.02 17.48
CA VAL A 80 -5.97 3.01 17.81
C VAL A 80 -5.38 1.60 17.75
N ALA A 81 -4.43 1.33 18.66
CA ALA A 81 -4.05 -0.03 19.03
C ALA A 81 -4.77 -0.43 20.34
N GLU A 82 -6.08 -0.25 20.39
CA GLU A 82 -6.90 -0.98 21.36
C GLU A 82 -7.27 -2.33 20.76
N LYS A 83 -7.03 -3.39 21.52
CA LYS A 83 -7.48 -4.75 21.17
C LYS A 83 -8.95 -4.72 20.83
N PRO A 84 -9.41 -5.37 19.77
CA PRO A 84 -10.83 -5.46 19.50
C PRO A 84 -11.52 -6.25 20.61
N ASP A 85 -12.26 -5.56 21.46
CA ASP A 85 -13.04 -6.17 22.55
C ASP A 85 -14.33 -6.84 22.08
N ALA A 86 -14.64 -6.81 20.78
CA ALA A 86 -15.82 -7.46 20.24
C ALA A 86 -15.43 -8.43 19.12
N ALA A 87 -15.57 -9.71 19.38
CA ALA A 87 -15.60 -10.70 18.32
C ALA A 87 -16.83 -10.43 17.41
N PRO A 88 -16.67 -10.50 16.08
CA PRO A 88 -17.79 -10.33 15.16
C PRO A 88 -18.82 -11.45 15.41
N SER A 89 -20.09 -11.09 15.50
CA SER A 89 -21.17 -12.06 15.49
C SER A 89 -21.35 -12.60 14.07
N ILE A 90 -21.46 -13.91 13.95
CA ILE A 90 -21.81 -14.60 12.71
C ILE A 90 -23.32 -14.74 12.71
N ASP A 91 -24.00 -13.79 12.06
CA ASP A 91 -25.44 -13.84 11.92
C ASP A 91 -25.88 -14.23 10.51
N SER A 92 -26.81 -15.17 10.49
CA SER A 92 -27.68 -15.66 9.41
C SER A 92 -27.02 -16.24 8.16
N ILE A 93 -27.19 -17.55 8.07
CA ILE A 93 -26.97 -18.36 6.88
C ILE A 93 -28.30 -18.31 6.08
N GLU A 94 -28.40 -17.38 5.12
CA GLU A 94 -29.52 -17.37 4.17
C GLU A 94 -29.15 -17.85 2.76
N ASP A 95 -27.86 -17.97 2.44
CA ASP A 95 -27.37 -18.70 1.27
C ASP A 95 -26.14 -19.50 1.68
N ILE A 96 -26.11 -20.77 1.33
CA ILE A 96 -25.16 -21.78 1.83
C ILE A 96 -23.68 -21.44 1.46
N ASP A 97 -23.43 -20.43 0.63
CA ASP A 97 -22.12 -20.11 0.06
C ASP A 97 -21.52 -18.77 0.51
N SER A 98 -22.18 -17.97 1.32
CA SER A 98 -21.67 -16.66 1.74
C SER A 98 -21.71 -16.43 3.25
N VAL A 99 -20.66 -15.76 3.77
CA VAL A 99 -20.57 -15.32 5.17
C VAL A 99 -20.52 -13.80 5.22
N THR A 100 -21.41 -13.21 6.01
CA THR A 100 -21.43 -11.79 6.31
C THR A 100 -20.76 -11.54 7.65
N LEU A 101 -19.71 -10.71 7.66
CA LEU A 101 -19.12 -10.23 8.91
C LEU A 101 -19.79 -8.91 9.31
N SER A 102 -20.31 -8.87 10.53
CA SER A 102 -21.01 -7.73 11.09
C SER A 102 -20.21 -7.11 12.23
N PHE A 103 -20.07 -5.79 12.23
CA PHE A 103 -19.35 -5.03 13.26
C PHE A 103 -20.26 -3.95 13.83
N PRO A 104 -20.13 -3.60 15.11
CA PRO A 104 -20.87 -2.48 15.68
C PRO A 104 -20.63 -1.16 14.94
N ASP A 105 -21.68 -0.37 14.74
CA ASP A 105 -21.60 0.94 14.08
C ASP A 105 -21.08 2.07 14.97
N THR A 106 -20.50 1.74 16.12
CA THR A 106 -20.01 2.69 17.13
C THR A 106 -19.10 3.75 16.51
N GLY A 107 -19.50 5.00 16.64
CA GLY A 107 -18.76 6.15 16.08
C GLY A 107 -18.88 6.33 14.57
N PHE A 108 -19.81 5.62 13.90
CA PHE A 108 -20.16 5.88 12.51
C PHE A 108 -21.28 6.91 12.42
N ASP A 109 -21.09 7.87 11.53
CA ASP A 109 -22.13 8.76 11.00
C ASP A 109 -22.35 8.46 9.51
N GLU A 110 -23.35 9.08 8.92
CA GLU A 110 -23.63 8.92 7.48
C GLU A 110 -22.44 9.27 6.60
N ALA A 111 -21.67 10.31 7.00
CA ALA A 111 -20.49 10.73 6.26
C ALA A 111 -19.34 9.71 6.35
N ALA A 112 -19.15 9.05 7.50
CA ALA A 112 -18.18 7.97 7.67
C ALA A 112 -18.58 6.75 6.85
N PHE A 113 -19.86 6.42 6.80
CA PHE A 113 -20.37 5.31 5.99
C PHE A 113 -20.20 5.56 4.49
N GLU A 114 -20.51 6.76 4.00
CA GLU A 114 -20.26 7.11 2.59
C GLU A 114 -18.77 7.10 2.25
N ARG A 115 -17.89 7.51 3.18
CA ARG A 115 -16.43 7.37 2.99
C ARG A 115 -16.02 5.91 2.93
N LEU A 116 -16.56 5.04 3.80
CA LEU A 116 -16.29 3.60 3.79
C LEU A 116 -16.66 2.98 2.44
N LYS A 117 -17.86 3.25 1.94
CA LYS A 117 -18.32 2.81 0.61
C LYS A 117 -17.39 3.29 -0.51
N ALA A 118 -17.01 4.57 -0.47
CA ALA A 118 -16.11 5.15 -1.46
C ALA A 118 -14.71 4.50 -1.42
N ILE A 119 -14.18 4.16 -0.24
CA ILE A 119 -12.89 3.46 -0.10
C ILE A 119 -12.99 2.05 -0.66
N CYS A 120 -14.03 1.30 -0.31
CA CYS A 120 -14.27 -0.04 -0.82
C CYS A 120 -14.41 -0.04 -2.34
N GLY A 121 -15.20 0.89 -2.90
CA GLY A 121 -15.35 1.05 -4.35
C GLY A 121 -14.06 1.42 -5.06
N ALA A 122 -13.25 2.32 -4.48
CA ALA A 122 -11.95 2.72 -5.06
C ALA A 122 -10.88 1.61 -5.03
N LYS A 123 -11.10 0.54 -4.29
CA LYS A 123 -10.19 -0.60 -4.12
C LYS A 123 -10.87 -1.94 -4.37
N ALA A 124 -12.04 -1.93 -5.03
CA ALA A 124 -12.89 -3.09 -5.17
C ALA A 124 -12.16 -4.30 -5.79
N SER A 125 -11.45 -4.13 -6.89
CA SER A 125 -10.73 -5.22 -7.55
C SER A 125 -9.62 -5.81 -6.67
N LEU A 126 -8.87 -4.96 -5.96
CA LEU A 126 -7.79 -5.40 -5.07
C LEU A 126 -8.34 -6.12 -3.84
N ILE A 127 -9.40 -5.59 -3.23
CA ILE A 127 -10.08 -6.22 -2.09
C ILE A 127 -10.67 -7.56 -2.51
N ALA A 128 -11.41 -7.60 -3.62
CA ALA A 128 -12.02 -8.83 -4.13
C ALA A 128 -10.97 -9.93 -4.35
N LYS A 129 -9.82 -9.60 -4.95
CA LYS A 129 -8.74 -10.57 -5.14
C LYS A 129 -8.05 -10.98 -3.84
N ALA A 130 -7.76 -10.03 -2.95
CA ALA A 130 -7.06 -10.31 -1.69
C ALA A 130 -7.84 -11.28 -0.80
N PHE A 131 -9.16 -11.16 -0.78
CA PHE A 131 -10.05 -11.95 0.06
C PHE A 131 -10.78 -13.09 -0.68
N ASP A 132 -10.57 -13.25 -1.98
CA ASP A 132 -11.40 -14.10 -2.85
C ASP A 132 -12.89 -13.80 -2.69
N ALA A 133 -13.20 -12.50 -2.55
CA ALA A 133 -14.55 -12.02 -2.29
C ALA A 133 -15.35 -11.90 -3.59
N PHE A 134 -16.63 -12.27 -3.55
CA PHE A 134 -17.52 -12.10 -4.69
C PHE A 134 -18.14 -10.70 -4.77
N SER A 135 -18.12 -9.96 -3.66
CA SER A 135 -18.62 -8.58 -3.56
C SER A 135 -17.69 -7.76 -2.64
N THR A 136 -17.70 -6.44 -2.81
CA THR A 136 -17.08 -5.47 -1.89
C THR A 136 -18.10 -4.45 -1.40
N GLU A 137 -19.39 -4.79 -1.48
CA GLU A 137 -20.48 -3.97 -0.97
C GLU A 137 -20.46 -3.93 0.54
N VAL A 138 -20.89 -2.81 1.10
CA VAL A 138 -21.01 -2.60 2.54
C VAL A 138 -22.41 -2.16 2.85
N ASN A 139 -23.04 -2.82 3.81
CA ASN A 139 -24.40 -2.54 4.24
C ASN A 139 -24.39 -1.94 5.65
N TRP A 140 -25.28 -1.00 5.91
CA TRP A 140 -25.52 -0.47 7.24
C TRP A 140 -26.91 -0.89 7.72
N ASN A 141 -26.93 -1.82 8.66
CA ASN A 141 -28.17 -2.18 9.35
C ASN A 141 -28.35 -1.24 10.55
N LYS A 142 -29.18 -0.21 10.36
CA LYS A 142 -29.43 0.82 11.39
C LYS A 142 -30.31 0.28 12.53
N GLU A 143 -31.08 -0.76 12.30
CA GLU A 143 -31.94 -1.39 13.32
C GLU A 143 -31.09 -2.22 14.30
N GLU A 144 -30.11 -2.94 13.79
CA GLU A 144 -29.20 -3.76 14.59
C GLU A 144 -27.93 -3.03 15.01
N HIS A 145 -27.78 -1.77 14.62
CA HIS A 145 -26.56 -0.98 14.86
C HIS A 145 -25.29 -1.65 14.38
N THR A 146 -25.30 -2.21 13.14
CA THR A 146 -24.16 -2.94 12.58
C THR A 146 -23.80 -2.48 11.17
N ILE A 147 -22.49 -2.50 10.88
CA ILE A 147 -21.92 -2.41 9.54
C ILE A 147 -21.62 -3.83 9.07
N GLN A 148 -22.14 -4.20 7.91
CA GLN A 148 -22.11 -5.57 7.40
C GLN A 148 -21.26 -5.67 6.13
N PHE A 149 -20.44 -6.72 6.07
CA PHE A 149 -19.54 -7.02 4.95
C PHE A 149 -19.86 -8.43 4.40
N PRO A 150 -20.76 -8.55 3.42
CA PRO A 150 -21.16 -9.83 2.81
C PRO A 150 -20.14 -10.28 1.76
N TRP A 151 -18.87 -10.32 2.10
CA TRP A 151 -17.77 -10.50 1.14
C TRP A 151 -17.28 -11.93 1.04
N PHE A 152 -17.47 -12.72 2.08
CA PHE A 152 -16.72 -13.95 2.27
C PHE A 152 -17.51 -15.18 1.80
N LYS A 153 -16.78 -16.16 1.28
CA LYS A 153 -17.31 -17.50 1.02
C LYS A 153 -17.22 -18.34 2.29
N LEU A 154 -18.22 -19.18 2.49
CA LEU A 154 -18.19 -20.15 3.58
C LEU A 154 -17.19 -21.26 3.21
N ASP A 155 -15.93 -21.10 3.59
CA ASP A 155 -14.91 -22.12 3.44
C ASP A 155 -14.45 -22.59 4.83
N LEU A 156 -14.87 -23.79 5.21
CA LEU A 156 -14.48 -24.43 6.48
C LEU A 156 -12.97 -24.76 6.53
N SER A 157 -12.29 -24.75 5.37
CA SER A 157 -10.84 -24.98 5.28
C SER A 157 -10.01 -23.73 5.54
N THR A 158 -10.66 -22.55 5.61
CA THR A 158 -9.97 -21.27 5.84
C THR A 158 -9.22 -21.29 7.17
N LYS A 159 -7.93 -21.02 7.11
CA LYS A 159 -7.03 -21.04 8.28
C LYS A 159 -7.41 -19.94 9.27
N GLU A 160 -7.19 -20.21 10.55
CA GLU A 160 -7.44 -19.27 11.65
C GLU A 160 -6.75 -17.91 11.42
N ASP A 161 -5.48 -17.94 11.01
CA ASP A 161 -4.70 -16.73 10.71
C ASP A 161 -5.33 -15.88 9.58
N GLU A 162 -5.97 -16.51 8.58
CA GLU A 162 -6.66 -15.81 7.51
C GLU A 162 -7.91 -15.11 8.05
N LYS A 163 -8.68 -15.76 8.92
CA LYS A 163 -9.85 -15.17 9.58
C LYS A 163 -9.45 -13.97 10.43
N ILE A 164 -8.38 -14.11 11.20
CA ILE A 164 -7.82 -13.00 12.02
C ILE A 164 -7.39 -11.84 11.12
N ALA A 165 -6.67 -12.11 10.02
CA ALA A 165 -6.25 -11.06 9.08
C ALA A 165 -7.43 -10.33 8.45
N CYS A 166 -8.53 -11.04 8.12
CA CYS A 166 -9.76 -10.44 7.60
C CYS A 166 -10.42 -9.49 8.62
N VAL A 167 -10.59 -9.96 9.87
CA VAL A 167 -11.19 -9.14 10.94
C VAL A 167 -10.34 -7.90 11.23
N LEU A 168 -9.03 -8.05 11.31
CA LEU A 168 -8.10 -6.93 11.49
C LEU A 168 -8.21 -5.92 10.35
N PHE A 169 -8.28 -6.40 9.10
CA PHE A 169 -8.43 -5.54 7.94
C PHE A 169 -9.71 -4.72 8.01
N LEU A 170 -10.84 -5.34 8.29
CA LEU A 170 -12.14 -4.66 8.37
C LEU A 170 -12.18 -3.65 9.51
N ASN A 171 -11.64 -3.98 10.67
CA ASN A 171 -11.54 -3.02 11.79
C ASN A 171 -10.71 -1.79 11.41
N LYS A 172 -9.51 -1.99 10.86
CA LYS A 172 -8.64 -0.88 10.41
C LYS A 172 -9.28 -0.06 9.28
N LEU A 173 -9.99 -0.70 8.37
CA LEU A 173 -10.73 -0.05 7.30
C LEU A 173 -11.84 0.86 7.85
N MET A 174 -12.61 0.37 8.82
CA MET A 174 -13.65 1.12 9.50
C MET A 174 -13.06 2.32 10.25
N GLU A 175 -12.00 2.14 11.04
CA GLU A 175 -11.33 3.23 11.73
C GLU A 175 -10.79 4.29 10.76
N PHE A 176 -10.19 3.86 9.67
CA PHE A 176 -9.75 4.78 8.63
C PHE A 176 -10.91 5.57 8.01
N ALA A 177 -12.07 4.95 7.78
CA ALA A 177 -13.24 5.61 7.23
C ALA A 177 -13.82 6.68 8.18
N LYS A 178 -13.74 6.48 9.50
CA LYS A 178 -14.15 7.48 10.51
C LYS A 178 -13.27 8.73 10.47
N THR A 179 -11.97 8.57 10.28
CA THR A 179 -10.98 9.65 10.39
C THR A 179 -10.60 10.31 9.06
N ALA A 180 -10.82 9.64 7.93
CA ALA A 180 -10.41 10.13 6.61
C ALA A 180 -11.11 11.43 6.21
N LYS A 181 -10.34 12.49 5.93
CA LYS A 181 -10.87 13.79 5.51
C LYS A 181 -11.30 13.85 4.04
N ARG A 182 -10.62 13.11 3.17
CA ARG A 182 -10.88 13.03 1.72
C ARG A 182 -10.69 11.62 1.23
N VAL A 183 -11.66 11.13 0.48
CA VAL A 183 -11.62 9.82 -0.18
C VAL A 183 -11.90 10.02 -1.66
N THR A 184 -11.10 9.37 -2.51
CA THR A 184 -11.35 9.32 -3.95
C THR A 184 -12.09 8.04 -4.26
N ALA A 185 -13.31 8.14 -4.75
CA ALA A 185 -14.14 6.98 -5.08
C ALA A 185 -13.74 6.28 -6.40
N LYS A 186 -12.86 6.91 -7.20
CA LYS A 186 -12.45 6.35 -8.49
C LYS A 186 -11.39 5.28 -8.30
N GLU A 187 -11.70 4.08 -8.78
CA GLU A 187 -10.72 3.00 -8.86
C GLU A 187 -9.60 3.36 -9.84
N LYS A 188 -8.36 3.10 -9.42
CA LYS A 188 -7.17 3.31 -10.26
C LYS A 188 -6.61 1.95 -10.63
N TYR A 189 -6.57 1.68 -11.93
CA TYR A 189 -5.89 0.50 -12.46
C TYR A 189 -4.42 0.49 -12.07
N THR A 190 -3.89 -0.68 -11.74
CA THR A 190 -2.48 -0.89 -11.42
C THR A 190 -2.01 -2.25 -11.92
N ASP A 191 -0.86 -2.27 -12.56
CA ASP A 191 -0.22 -3.49 -13.04
C ASP A 191 0.39 -4.31 -11.90
N ASN A 192 0.78 -3.64 -10.80
CA ASN A 192 1.35 -4.27 -9.63
C ASN A 192 0.37 -4.21 -8.44
N GLU A 193 -0.48 -5.22 -8.37
CA GLU A 193 -1.52 -5.33 -7.34
C GLU A 193 -0.95 -5.45 -5.93
N LYS A 194 0.12 -6.26 -5.75
CA LYS A 194 0.78 -6.42 -4.45
C LYS A 194 1.31 -5.11 -3.92
N TYR A 195 2.02 -4.35 -4.74
CA TYR A 195 2.53 -3.04 -4.34
C TYR A 195 1.40 -2.09 -3.97
N ALA A 196 0.39 -1.98 -4.84
CA ALA A 196 -0.73 -1.07 -4.61
C ALA A 196 -1.53 -1.42 -3.34
N PHE A 197 -1.72 -2.72 -3.07
CA PHE A 197 -2.44 -3.16 -1.88
C PHE A 197 -1.57 -3.03 -0.63
N ARG A 198 -0.27 -3.28 -0.71
CA ARG A 198 0.65 -3.02 0.40
C ARG A 198 0.64 -1.55 0.81
N CYS A 199 0.74 -0.62 -0.15
CA CYS A 199 0.60 0.82 0.13
C CYS A 199 -0.75 1.16 0.78
N PHE A 200 -1.81 0.45 0.39
CA PHE A 200 -3.12 0.63 1.03
C PHE A 200 -3.14 0.10 2.47
N LEU A 201 -2.57 -1.08 2.73
CA LEU A 201 -2.45 -1.64 4.08
C LEU A 201 -1.65 -0.73 5.01
N LEU A 202 -0.50 -0.21 4.56
CA LEU A 202 0.28 0.77 5.33
C LEU A 202 -0.55 2.02 5.66
N ARG A 203 -1.35 2.48 4.70
CA ARG A 203 -2.26 3.61 4.89
C ARG A 203 -3.40 3.32 5.87
N LEU A 204 -3.80 2.07 6.02
CA LEU A 204 -4.75 1.61 7.05
C LEU A 204 -4.09 1.40 8.43
N GLY A 205 -2.76 1.57 8.54
CA GLY A 205 -2.03 1.38 9.78
C GLY A 205 -1.59 -0.06 10.04
N PHE A 206 -1.42 -0.89 9.00
CA PHE A 206 -0.75 -2.19 9.11
C PHE A 206 0.76 -1.99 9.15
N ILE A 207 1.27 -1.36 10.20
CA ILE A 207 2.68 -1.03 10.42
C ILE A 207 3.16 -1.82 11.64
N GLY A 208 4.41 -2.28 11.62
CA GLY A 208 5.00 -3.04 12.72
C GLY A 208 4.97 -4.55 12.51
N ASP A 209 5.80 -5.23 13.31
CA ASP A 209 5.98 -6.68 13.25
C ASP A 209 4.70 -7.46 13.59
N GLU A 210 3.84 -6.89 14.41
CA GLU A 210 2.54 -7.49 14.78
C GLU A 210 1.63 -7.71 13.57
N PHE A 211 1.71 -6.84 12.54
CA PHE A 211 0.92 -6.96 11.32
C PHE A 211 1.63 -7.72 10.20
N LYS A 212 2.88 -8.12 10.36
CA LYS A 212 3.66 -8.81 9.32
C LYS A 212 2.99 -10.10 8.82
N GLY A 213 2.45 -10.89 9.73
CA GLY A 213 1.70 -12.11 9.38
C GLY A 213 0.44 -11.78 8.58
N ALA A 214 -0.36 -10.81 9.04
CA ALA A 214 -1.56 -10.39 8.35
C ALA A 214 -1.27 -9.79 6.97
N ARG A 215 -0.24 -8.92 6.85
CA ARG A 215 0.19 -8.39 5.54
C ARG A 215 0.58 -9.49 4.56
N LYS A 216 1.36 -10.49 5.01
CA LYS A 216 1.76 -11.62 4.17
C LYS A 216 0.54 -12.40 3.64
N ILE A 217 -0.45 -12.63 4.50
CA ILE A 217 -1.69 -13.32 4.14
C ILE A 217 -2.48 -12.49 3.12
N LEU A 218 -2.74 -11.22 3.43
CA LEU A 218 -3.53 -10.32 2.60
C LEU A 218 -2.92 -10.04 1.22
N LEU A 219 -1.61 -10.15 1.09
CA LEU A 219 -0.90 -9.98 -0.19
C LEU A 219 -0.74 -11.28 -0.97
N SER A 220 -1.02 -12.45 -0.38
CA SER A 220 -0.68 -13.75 -0.97
C SER A 220 -1.37 -14.03 -2.32
N ARG A 221 -2.62 -13.58 -2.48
CA ARG A 221 -3.45 -13.82 -3.68
C ARG A 221 -3.29 -12.78 -4.78
N LEU A 222 -2.53 -11.71 -4.52
CA LEU A 222 -2.33 -10.62 -5.47
C LEU A 222 -1.12 -10.88 -6.37
N SER A 223 -1.13 -10.31 -7.57
CA SER A 223 -0.05 -10.42 -8.54
C SER A 223 1.00 -9.32 -8.38
N GLY A 224 2.21 -9.57 -8.85
CA GLY A 224 3.29 -8.59 -8.86
C GLY A 224 4.24 -8.67 -7.67
N SER A 225 5.06 -7.63 -7.49
CA SER A 225 6.03 -7.48 -6.41
C SER A 225 5.53 -6.56 -5.32
N SER A 226 5.72 -6.90 -4.06
CA SER A 226 5.40 -5.99 -2.95
C SER A 226 6.47 -4.91 -2.75
N ALA A 227 7.69 -5.11 -3.26
CA ALA A 227 8.81 -4.21 -3.06
C ALA A 227 8.80 -3.01 -4.01
N PHE A 228 8.52 -3.22 -5.28
CA PHE A 228 8.63 -2.17 -6.30
C PHE A 228 7.32 -1.99 -7.07
N LYS A 229 6.96 -0.74 -7.38
CA LYS A 229 5.76 -0.42 -8.16
C LYS A 229 5.79 -0.99 -9.57
N SER A 230 6.92 -0.86 -10.24
CA SER A 230 7.13 -1.29 -11.64
C SER A 230 7.90 -2.60 -11.77
N GLY A 231 8.05 -3.37 -10.68
CA GLY A 231 8.97 -4.49 -10.61
C GLY A 231 10.41 -4.04 -10.37
N LYS A 232 11.28 -5.00 -10.06
CA LYS A 232 12.72 -4.74 -10.01
C LYS A 232 13.19 -4.56 -11.45
N ALA A 233 14.00 -3.52 -11.71
CA ALA A 233 14.61 -3.38 -13.01
C ALA A 233 15.38 -4.67 -13.36
N LYS A 234 15.12 -5.20 -14.54
CA LYS A 234 15.74 -6.42 -15.05
C LYS A 234 16.91 -6.04 -15.95
N GLU A 235 17.88 -6.91 -16.03
CA GLU A 235 18.95 -6.75 -17.01
C GLU A 235 18.51 -7.29 -18.35
N TYR A 236 18.77 -6.51 -19.39
CA TYR A 236 18.50 -6.84 -20.77
C TYR A 236 19.80 -6.73 -21.57
N ARG A 237 19.89 -7.54 -22.58
CA ARG A 237 20.99 -7.55 -23.56
C ARG A 237 20.44 -7.11 -24.91
N VAL A 238 21.03 -6.07 -25.50
CA VAL A 238 20.80 -5.73 -26.90
C VAL A 238 21.93 -6.31 -27.72
N GLU A 239 21.59 -7.04 -28.76
CA GLU A 239 22.52 -7.51 -29.77
C GLU A 239 22.61 -6.49 -30.91
N LEU A 240 23.82 -6.15 -31.26
CA LEU A 240 24.20 -5.20 -32.29
C LEU A 240 24.92 -5.94 -33.42
N ASP A 241 25.39 -5.21 -34.43
CA ASP A 241 26.12 -5.83 -35.56
C ASP A 241 27.31 -6.68 -35.11
N GLY A 242 27.41 -7.88 -35.68
CA GLY A 242 28.46 -8.84 -35.38
C GLY A 242 28.29 -9.43 -33.96
N ASP A 243 29.39 -9.71 -33.26
CA ASP A 243 29.39 -10.27 -31.93
C ASP A 243 29.30 -9.19 -30.82
N ASN A 244 28.89 -7.97 -31.18
CA ASN A 244 28.76 -6.87 -30.22
C ASN A 244 27.43 -6.91 -29.53
N PHE A 245 27.45 -6.68 -28.19
CA PHE A 245 26.26 -6.53 -27.39
C PHE A 245 26.45 -5.47 -26.30
N ARG A 246 25.34 -4.97 -25.74
CA ARG A 246 25.33 -4.12 -24.55
C ARG A 246 24.34 -4.69 -23.54
N ILE A 247 24.71 -4.60 -22.25
CA ILE A 247 23.83 -4.92 -21.13
C ILE A 247 23.37 -3.61 -20.50
N PHE A 248 22.09 -3.50 -20.24
CA PHE A 248 21.46 -2.34 -19.60
C PHE A 248 20.27 -2.80 -18.76
N THR A 249 19.72 -1.91 -17.93
CA THR A 249 18.59 -2.22 -17.08
C THR A 249 17.34 -1.51 -17.57
N ALA A 250 16.21 -2.24 -17.60
CA ALA A 250 14.89 -1.69 -17.90
C ALA A 250 13.82 -2.30 -16.99
N LYS A 251 12.67 -1.65 -16.87
CA LYS A 251 11.57 -2.09 -16.02
C LYS A 251 10.75 -3.21 -16.63
N ASP A 252 10.60 -3.16 -17.94
CA ASP A 252 9.84 -4.12 -18.75
C ASP A 252 10.42 -4.22 -20.17
N SER A 253 9.90 -5.15 -20.95
CA SER A 253 10.36 -5.37 -22.32
C SER A 253 10.14 -4.16 -23.23
N THR A 254 9.05 -3.40 -23.06
CA THR A 254 8.75 -2.23 -23.88
C THR A 254 9.75 -1.09 -23.66
N GLU A 255 10.13 -0.85 -22.40
CA GLU A 255 11.19 0.09 -22.08
C GLU A 255 12.56 -0.43 -22.57
N ALA A 256 12.79 -1.74 -22.48
CA ALA A 256 14.00 -2.37 -22.95
C ALA A 256 14.16 -2.22 -24.47
N ASP A 257 13.11 -2.44 -25.25
CA ASP A 257 13.14 -2.24 -26.71
C ASP A 257 13.47 -0.80 -27.08
N ARG A 258 12.85 0.18 -26.39
CA ARG A 258 13.13 1.60 -26.61
C ARG A 258 14.59 1.96 -26.30
N ILE A 259 15.11 1.52 -25.16
CA ILE A 259 16.50 1.77 -24.76
C ILE A 259 17.47 1.05 -25.72
N GLY A 260 17.13 -0.17 -26.14
CA GLY A 260 17.92 -0.93 -27.11
C GLY A 260 18.04 -0.21 -28.46
N MET A 261 16.93 0.35 -28.94
CA MET A 261 16.93 1.17 -30.17
C MET A 261 17.79 2.44 -30.00
N GLU A 262 17.65 3.16 -28.87
CA GLU A 262 18.46 4.35 -28.57
C GLU A 262 19.96 4.01 -28.56
N ILE A 263 20.36 2.89 -27.95
CA ILE A 263 21.74 2.40 -27.94
C ILE A 263 22.23 2.08 -29.36
N ALA A 264 21.41 1.43 -30.17
CA ALA A 264 21.77 1.11 -31.54
C ALA A 264 21.94 2.38 -32.41
N GLU A 265 21.02 3.34 -32.27
CA GLU A 265 21.12 4.63 -32.96
C GLU A 265 22.39 5.42 -32.55
N GLU A 266 22.70 5.46 -31.23
CA GLU A 266 23.90 6.15 -30.70
C GLU A 266 25.20 5.52 -31.23
N LEU A 267 25.23 4.20 -31.41
CA LEU A 267 26.38 3.46 -31.90
C LEU A 267 26.43 3.35 -33.45
N VAL A 268 25.42 3.89 -34.14
CA VAL A 268 25.27 3.79 -35.59
C VAL A 268 25.31 2.33 -36.06
N SER A 269 24.68 1.44 -35.30
CA SER A 269 24.61 -0.01 -35.55
C SER A 269 23.21 -0.43 -35.91
N GLU A 270 23.08 -1.56 -36.64
CA GLU A 270 21.76 -2.16 -36.83
C GLU A 270 21.27 -2.80 -35.52
N PHE A 271 20.01 -2.53 -35.16
CA PHE A 271 19.35 -3.18 -34.06
C PHE A 271 18.94 -4.60 -34.45
N CYS A 272 19.39 -5.60 -33.71
CA CYS A 272 19.05 -6.99 -33.97
C CYS A 272 17.95 -7.51 -33.08
N GLU A 273 18.21 -7.55 -31.75
CA GLU A 273 17.26 -8.09 -30.79
C GLU A 273 17.57 -7.61 -29.36
N VAL A 274 16.54 -7.51 -28.53
CA VAL A 274 16.68 -7.32 -27.07
C VAL A 274 16.16 -8.55 -26.36
N SER A 275 16.94 -9.12 -25.47
CA SER A 275 16.58 -10.26 -24.64
C SER A 275 16.83 -10.00 -23.17
N GLU A 276 16.01 -10.61 -22.29
CA GLU A 276 16.23 -10.57 -20.85
C GLU A 276 17.40 -11.48 -20.47
N VAL A 277 18.30 -10.98 -19.64
CA VAL A 277 19.40 -11.79 -19.09
C VAL A 277 18.83 -12.62 -17.93
N THR A 278 18.71 -13.92 -18.16
CA THR A 278 18.34 -14.89 -17.10
C THR A 278 19.62 -15.57 -16.60
N GLU A 279 19.82 -15.52 -15.24
CA GLU A 279 20.90 -16.26 -14.59
C GLU A 279 20.74 -17.78 -14.71
#